data_606383df5b69404099819f27847b6598
#
_entry.id   606383df5b69404099819f27847b6598
#
_cell.length_a   1.000
_cell.length_b   1.000
_cell.length_c   1.000
_cell.angle_alpha   90.00
_cell.angle_beta   90.00
_cell.angle_gamma   90.00
#
_symmetry.space_group_name_H-M   'P 1'
#
loop_
_entity.id
_entity.type
_entity.pdbx_description
1 polymer ?
#
loop_
_entity_poly.entity_id
_entity_poly.type
_entity_poly.pdbx_seq_one_letter_code
_entity_poly.pdbx_strand_id
1 'polypeptide(L)'
;MNYDTIEVHLSSEVACVSMNRPEVMNALNTQMRAEITDAYKRLAPQARVIVLTGRGKAFCSGQDLGDRANAAQLGLERTLRDEYEPMLRAIIECRIP
;
A
#
# COMPACT_ATOMS: atom_id res chain seq x y z
N MET A 1 -11.20 3.33 -9.36
CA MET A 1 -10.58 3.54 -8.03
C MET A 1 -9.70 4.77 -8.09
N ASN A 2 -9.99 5.74 -7.24
CA ASN A 2 -9.23 6.99 -7.20
C ASN A 2 -8.42 7.06 -5.92
N TYR A 3 -7.11 6.93 -6.08
CA TYR A 3 -6.17 7.00 -4.97
C TYR A 3 -5.18 8.15 -5.20
N ASP A 4 -4.59 8.64 -4.12
CA ASP A 4 -3.64 9.75 -4.18
C ASP A 4 -2.18 9.29 -4.19
N THR A 5 -1.89 8.17 -3.53
CA THR A 5 -0.52 7.68 -3.33
C THR A 5 -0.20 6.42 -4.11
N ILE A 6 -1.19 5.81 -4.72
CA ILE A 6 -1.02 4.63 -5.57
C ILE A 6 -1.83 4.78 -6.84
N GLU A 7 -1.46 4.01 -7.86
CA GLU A 7 -2.27 3.89 -9.09
C GLU A 7 -2.66 2.44 -9.26
N VAL A 8 -3.89 2.20 -9.69
CA VAL A 8 -4.40 0.85 -9.94
C VAL A 8 -4.78 0.73 -11.40
N HIS A 9 -4.27 -0.32 -12.04
CA HIS A 9 -4.61 -0.65 -13.41
C HIS A 9 -5.04 -2.11 -13.49
N LEU A 10 -6.26 -2.34 -13.95
CA LEU A 10 -6.82 -3.69 -14.13
C LEU A 10 -6.99 -3.95 -15.62
N SER A 11 -6.30 -4.96 -16.14
CA SER A 11 -6.35 -5.35 -17.55
C SER A 11 -6.28 -6.87 -17.65
N SER A 12 -7.24 -7.45 -18.35
CA SER A 12 -7.29 -8.91 -18.57
C SER A 12 -7.16 -9.71 -17.28
N GLU A 13 -7.82 -9.26 -16.22
CA GLU A 13 -7.82 -9.88 -14.88
C GLU A 13 -6.47 -9.81 -14.16
N VAL A 14 -5.51 -9.06 -14.69
CA VAL A 14 -4.26 -8.75 -14.00
C VAL A 14 -4.36 -7.34 -13.42
N ALA A 15 -4.27 -7.23 -12.11
CA ALA A 15 -4.29 -5.94 -11.43
C ALA A 15 -2.87 -5.51 -11.11
N CYS A 16 -2.52 -4.30 -11.48
CA CYS A 16 -1.24 -3.71 -11.14
C CYS A 16 -1.48 -2.57 -10.14
N VAL A 17 -0.92 -2.70 -8.96
CA VAL A 17 -0.98 -1.68 -7.91
C VAL A 17 0.41 -1.04 -7.85
N SER A 18 0.51 0.21 -8.30
CA SER A 18 1.79 0.92 -8.36
C SER A 18 1.85 1.96 -7.26
N MET A 19 2.80 1.82 -6.35
CA MET A 19 3.07 2.88 -5.38
C MET A 19 3.61 4.08 -6.14
N ASN A 20 3.03 5.25 -5.90
CA ASN A 20 3.28 6.44 -6.70
C ASN A 20 3.64 7.66 -5.85
N ARG A 21 4.71 7.52 -5.10
CA ARG A 21 5.37 8.62 -4.39
C ARG A 21 6.88 8.59 -4.72
N PRO A 22 7.23 8.68 -6.01
CA PRO A 22 8.63 8.52 -6.43
C PRO A 22 9.57 9.57 -5.84
N GLU A 23 9.06 10.75 -5.53
CA GLU A 23 9.83 11.86 -4.93
C GLU A 23 10.38 11.53 -3.53
N VAL A 24 9.78 10.54 -2.86
CA VAL A 24 10.25 10.04 -1.56
C VAL A 24 10.51 8.53 -1.61
N MET A 25 10.82 8.01 -2.79
CA MET A 25 11.14 6.60 -3.02
C MET A 25 10.04 5.65 -2.52
N ASN A 26 8.79 6.05 -2.70
CA ASN A 26 7.60 5.30 -2.31
C ASN A 26 7.58 4.95 -0.82
N ALA A 27 8.05 5.86 0.03
CA ALA A 27 7.94 5.70 1.47
C ALA A 27 6.47 5.58 1.90
N LEU A 28 6.19 4.66 2.81
CA LEU A 28 4.84 4.39 3.29
C LEU A 28 4.41 5.42 4.32
N ASN A 29 3.38 6.20 3.99
CA ASN A 29 2.70 7.05 4.96
C ASN A 29 1.33 6.44 5.29
N THR A 30 0.61 7.06 6.21
CA THR A 30 -0.72 6.59 6.63
C THR A 30 -1.66 6.39 5.45
N GLN A 31 -1.71 7.36 4.55
CA GLN A 31 -2.62 7.29 3.40
C GLN A 31 -2.26 6.14 2.46
N MET A 32 -0.99 5.95 2.16
CA MET A 32 -0.57 4.86 1.26
C MET A 32 -0.91 3.50 1.86
N ARG A 33 -0.69 3.30 3.15
CA ARG A 33 -1.06 2.06 3.83
C ARG A 33 -2.55 1.78 3.72
N ALA A 34 -3.37 2.80 3.94
CA ALA A 34 -4.82 2.67 3.82
C ALA A 34 -5.24 2.38 2.38
N GLU A 35 -4.63 3.03 1.42
CA GLU A 35 -4.97 2.85 0.00
C GLU A 35 -4.57 1.47 -0.52
N ILE A 36 -3.41 0.97 -0.13
CA ILE A 36 -2.98 -0.39 -0.49
C ILE A 36 -3.96 -1.42 0.11
N THR A 37 -4.33 -1.25 1.37
CA THR A 37 -5.30 -2.13 2.03
C THR A 37 -6.63 -2.15 1.28
N ASP A 38 -7.14 -0.97 0.96
CA ASP A 38 -8.41 -0.83 0.23
C ASP A 38 -8.32 -1.45 -1.17
N ALA A 39 -7.23 -1.19 -1.89
CA ALA A 39 -7.03 -1.72 -3.24
C ALA A 39 -7.03 -3.25 -3.26
N TYR A 40 -6.32 -3.88 -2.33
CA TYR A 40 -6.29 -5.34 -2.25
C TYR A 40 -7.66 -5.93 -2.00
N LYS A 41 -8.44 -5.33 -1.10
CA LYS A 41 -9.79 -5.79 -0.80
C LYS A 41 -10.73 -5.66 -2.00
N ARG A 42 -10.61 -4.58 -2.76
CA ARG A 42 -11.45 -4.35 -3.94
C ARG A 42 -11.04 -5.21 -5.13
N LEU A 43 -9.74 -5.47 -5.29
CA LEU A 43 -9.23 -6.18 -6.46
C LEU A 43 -9.33 -7.69 -6.34
N ALA A 44 -9.25 -8.24 -5.13
CA ALA A 44 -9.28 -9.68 -4.94
C ALA A 44 -10.45 -10.39 -5.65
N PRO A 45 -11.69 -9.86 -5.62
CA PRO A 45 -12.80 -10.50 -6.33
C PRO A 45 -12.80 -10.25 -7.85
N GLN A 46 -11.98 -9.32 -8.35
CA GLN A 46 -12.01 -8.91 -9.76
C GLN A 46 -10.81 -9.42 -10.56
N ALA A 47 -9.72 -9.73 -9.91
CA ALA A 47 -8.47 -10.08 -10.57
C ALA A 47 -8.09 -11.54 -10.30
N ARG A 48 -7.24 -12.09 -11.13
CA ARG A 48 -6.62 -13.40 -10.92
C ARG A 48 -5.27 -13.30 -10.27
N VAL A 49 -4.63 -12.14 -10.40
CA VAL A 49 -3.32 -11.86 -9.82
C VAL A 49 -3.20 -10.37 -9.55
N ILE A 50 -2.52 -10.01 -8.48
CA ILE A 50 -2.19 -8.62 -8.16
C ILE A 50 -0.67 -8.48 -8.20
N VAL A 51 -0.20 -7.51 -8.97
CA VAL A 51 1.22 -7.15 -9.03
C VAL A 51 1.39 -5.85 -8.24
N LEU A 52 2.16 -5.89 -7.18
CA LEU A 52 2.50 -4.69 -6.40
C LEU A 52 3.88 -4.22 -6.82
N THR A 53 3.97 -2.98 -7.27
CA THR A 53 5.21 -2.40 -7.75
C THR A 53 5.36 -0.96 -7.30
N GLY A 54 6.49 -0.33 -7.61
CA GLY A 54 6.75 1.06 -7.30
C GLY A 54 7.16 1.84 -8.55
N ARG A 55 6.64 3.04 -8.70
CA ARG A 55 7.05 3.93 -9.76
C ARG A 55 8.38 4.59 -9.41
N GLY A 56 9.16 4.89 -10.44
CA GLY A 56 10.47 5.52 -10.30
C GLY A 56 11.57 4.52 -9.98
N LYS A 57 12.58 4.97 -9.25
CA LYS A 57 13.83 4.21 -9.05
C LYS A 57 13.74 3.14 -7.96
N ALA A 58 12.79 3.26 -7.04
CA ALA A 58 12.70 2.37 -5.89
C ALA A 58 11.33 1.71 -5.83
N PHE A 59 11.31 0.50 -5.29
CA PHE A 59 10.07 -0.16 -4.95
C PHE A 59 9.42 0.55 -3.75
N CYS A 60 10.07 0.51 -2.60
CA CYS A 60 9.59 1.14 -1.36
C CYS A 60 10.78 1.30 -0.41
N SER A 61 10.95 2.51 0.13
CA SER A 61 12.06 2.79 1.05
C SER A 61 11.73 2.52 2.51
N GLY A 62 10.49 2.14 2.80
CA GLY A 62 10.03 1.85 4.15
C GLY A 62 9.10 2.92 4.69
N GLN A 63 9.10 3.14 6.01
CA GLN A 63 8.22 4.10 6.65
C GLN A 63 8.64 5.53 6.32
N ASP A 64 7.65 6.37 5.99
CA ASP A 64 7.85 7.80 5.74
C ASP A 64 8.39 8.48 7.01
N LEU A 65 9.41 9.34 6.87
CA LEU A 65 10.03 10.01 8.01
C LEU A 65 9.08 10.95 8.75
N GLY A 66 8.24 11.68 8.02
CA GLY A 66 7.22 12.54 8.62
C GLY A 66 6.18 11.74 9.38
N ASP A 67 5.78 10.62 8.81
CA ASP A 67 4.87 9.67 9.42
C ASP A 67 5.47 9.03 10.67
N ARG A 68 6.77 8.79 10.66
CA ARG A 68 7.50 8.27 11.82
C ARG A 68 7.43 9.22 13.01
N ALA A 69 7.50 10.53 12.76
CA ALA A 69 7.34 11.53 13.81
C ALA A 69 5.94 11.47 14.42
N ASN A 70 4.89 11.31 13.57
CA ASN A 70 3.52 11.13 14.04
C ASN A 70 3.37 9.84 14.85
N ALA A 71 3.98 8.75 14.40
CA ALA A 71 3.95 7.48 15.10
C ALA A 71 4.57 7.59 16.49
N ALA A 72 5.63 8.38 16.65
CA ALA A 72 6.26 8.60 17.93
C ALA A 72 5.32 9.32 18.91
N GLN A 73 4.48 10.23 18.42
CA GLN A 73 3.48 10.94 19.24
C GLN A 73 2.27 10.07 19.58
N LEU A 74 1.81 9.27 18.63
CA LEU A 74 0.59 8.45 18.78
C LEU A 74 0.89 7.07 19.38
N GLY A 75 2.15 6.69 19.47
CA GLY A 75 2.57 5.36 19.88
C GLY A 75 2.83 4.44 18.73
N LEU A 76 4.03 3.87 18.67
CA LEU A 76 4.45 2.96 17.61
C LEU A 76 3.55 1.72 17.56
N GLU A 77 3.17 1.19 18.72
CA GLU A 77 2.30 0.02 18.81
C GLU A 77 0.98 0.25 18.09
N ARG A 78 0.37 1.43 18.28
CA ARG A 78 -0.88 1.79 17.63
C ARG A 78 -0.72 1.83 16.11
N THR A 79 0.35 2.42 15.62
CA THR A 79 0.63 2.50 14.19
C THR A 79 0.79 1.12 13.58
N LEU A 80 1.53 0.23 14.25
CA LEU A 80 1.72 -1.14 13.79
C LEU A 80 0.40 -1.90 13.75
N ARG A 81 -0.40 -1.79 14.82
CA ARG A 81 -1.67 -2.52 14.93
C ARG A 81 -2.75 -1.99 14.00
N ASP A 82 -2.90 -0.66 13.90
CA ASP A 82 -4.04 -0.06 13.21
C ASP A 82 -3.76 0.25 11.74
N GLU A 83 -2.49 0.30 11.31
CA GLU A 83 -2.12 0.69 9.95
C GLU A 83 -1.30 -0.36 9.23
N TYR A 84 -0.19 -0.83 9.81
CA TYR A 84 0.66 -1.83 9.15
C TYR A 84 0.04 -3.22 9.16
N GLU A 85 -0.45 -3.66 10.29
CA GLU A 85 -1.04 -4.99 10.40
C GLU A 85 -2.21 -5.20 9.44
N PRO A 86 -3.18 -4.26 9.34
CA PRO A 86 -4.26 -4.41 8.37
C PRO A 86 -3.77 -4.49 6.92
N MET A 87 -2.77 -3.69 6.55
CA MET A 87 -2.20 -3.72 5.21
C MET A 87 -1.52 -5.06 4.92
N LEU A 88 -0.67 -5.52 5.85
CA LEU A 88 0.04 -6.78 5.67
C LEU A 88 -0.92 -7.97 5.65
N ARG A 89 -1.98 -7.95 6.46
CA ARG A 89 -3.01 -8.97 6.41
C ARG A 89 -3.73 -8.99 5.07
N ALA A 90 -4.07 -7.82 4.55
CA ALA A 90 -4.74 -7.73 3.25
C ALA A 90 -3.89 -8.36 2.14
N ILE A 91 -2.57 -8.19 2.20
CA ILE A 91 -1.65 -8.78 1.24
C ILE A 91 -1.50 -10.29 1.46
N ILE A 92 -1.18 -10.70 2.70
CA ILE A 92 -0.87 -12.09 3.02
C ILE A 92 -2.09 -13.00 2.92
N GLU A 93 -3.24 -12.52 3.35
CA GLU A 93 -4.48 -13.29 3.34
C GLU A 93 -5.26 -13.15 2.04
N CYS A 94 -4.72 -12.42 1.07
CA CYS A 94 -5.34 -12.29 -0.24
C CYS A 94 -5.48 -13.66 -0.90
N ARG A 95 -6.67 -13.95 -1.44
CA ARG A 95 -7.00 -15.26 -2.02
C ARG A 95 -6.26 -15.55 -3.32
N ILE A 96 -5.76 -14.53 -3.98
CA ILE A 96 -5.08 -14.64 -5.26
C ILE A 96 -3.62 -14.26 -5.12
N PRO A 97 -2.75 -14.79 -5.99
CA PRO A 97 -1.34 -14.40 -5.98
C PRO A 97 -1.15 -12.90 -6.15
#